data_bb79e017166ca1a37481fdc33ce6f406
#
_entry.id   bb79e017166ca1a37481fdc33ce6f406
#
_cell.length_a   1.000
_cell.length_b   1.000
_cell.length_c   1.000
_cell.angle_alpha   90.00
_cell.angle_beta   90.00
_cell.angle_gamma   90.00
#
_symmetry.space_group_name_H-M   'P 1'
#
loop_
_entity.id
_entity.type
_entity.pdbx_description
1 polymer ?
#
loop_
_entity_poly.entity_id
_entity_poly.type
_entity_poly.pdbx_seq_one_letter_code
_entity_poly.pdbx_strand_id
1 'polypeptide(L)'
;MNKQYYVYIITNKSNRVLYTGVTNDLRKRVYEHKNKLIKGFTSRYNVDKLVFYDVCEDIESAILREKQIKGWLRRKKIALIESMNPEWRDLSLE
;
A
#
# COMPACT_ATOMS: atom_id res chain seq x y z
N MET A 1 -20.99 5.61 12.73
CA MET A 1 -19.64 5.89 12.24
C MET A 1 -19.30 5.00 11.07
N ASN A 2 -18.88 5.61 10.00
CA ASN A 2 -18.49 4.86 8.81
C ASN A 2 -17.08 4.31 9.01
N LYS A 3 -16.99 2.97 9.05
CA LYS A 3 -15.69 2.33 9.06
C LYS A 3 -15.20 2.22 7.63
N GLN A 4 -13.97 2.64 7.41
CA GLN A 4 -13.33 2.51 6.11
C GLN A 4 -12.13 1.59 6.22
N TYR A 5 -11.87 0.87 5.13
CA TYR A 5 -10.72 -0.01 5.01
C TYR A 5 -9.94 0.40 3.78
N TYR A 6 -8.65 0.20 3.83
CA TYR A 6 -7.76 0.65 2.77
C TYR A 6 -6.93 -0.50 2.28
N VAL A 7 -6.88 -0.66 0.95
CA VAL A 7 -5.88 -1.50 0.31
C VAL A 7 -4.80 -0.54 -0.16
N TYR A 8 -3.55 -0.82 0.16
CA TYR A 8 -2.47 0.10 -0.15
C TYR A 8 -1.29 -0.65 -0.74
N ILE A 9 -0.49 0.09 -1.51
CA ILE A 9 0.78 -0.42 -2.01
C ILE A 9 1.86 0.55 -1.54
N ILE A 10 2.89 -0.01 -0.92
CA ILE A 10 4.08 0.75 -0.53
C ILE A 10 5.28 0.18 -1.28
N THR A 11 6.29 1.02 -1.42
CA THR A 11 7.50 0.66 -2.15
C THR A 11 8.71 1.24 -1.44
N ASN A 12 9.89 0.85 -1.88
CA ASN A 12 11.13 1.43 -1.38
C ASN A 12 11.52 2.65 -2.22
N LYS A 13 12.56 3.35 -1.80
CA LYS A 13 13.00 4.59 -2.44
C LYS A 13 13.28 4.42 -3.94
N SER A 14 13.78 3.26 -4.34
CA SER A 14 14.11 2.99 -5.74
C SER A 14 12.94 2.44 -6.56
N ASN A 15 11.75 2.28 -5.95
CA ASN A 15 10.54 1.75 -6.59
C ASN A 15 10.69 0.32 -7.11
N ARG A 16 11.59 -0.45 -6.52
CA ARG A 16 11.87 -1.81 -6.97
C ARG A 16 11.04 -2.87 -6.27
N VAL A 17 10.71 -2.63 -5.00
CA VAL A 17 10.02 -3.61 -4.17
C VAL A 17 8.60 -3.11 -3.91
N LEU A 18 7.61 -3.93 -4.18
CA LEU A 18 6.21 -3.59 -3.97
C LEU A 18 5.64 -4.47 -2.86
N TYR A 19 4.91 -3.87 -1.95
CA TYR A 19 4.19 -4.58 -0.90
C TYR A 19 2.75 -4.10 -0.88
N THR A 20 1.81 -5.04 -0.90
CA THR A 20 0.37 -4.75 -0.84
C THR A 20 -0.17 -5.16 0.51
N GLY A 21 -0.92 -4.29 1.14
CA GLY A 21 -1.50 -4.57 2.44
C GLY A 21 -2.92 -4.03 2.56
N VAL A 22 -3.55 -4.37 3.68
CA VAL A 22 -4.88 -3.88 4.02
C VAL A 22 -4.86 -3.38 5.46
N THR A 23 -5.57 -2.29 5.73
CA THR A 23 -5.64 -1.70 7.05
C THR A 23 -6.95 -0.93 7.22
N ASN A 24 -7.36 -0.75 8.45
CA ASN A 24 -8.47 0.16 8.78
C ASN A 24 -7.99 1.56 9.18
N ASP A 25 -6.68 1.77 9.24
CA ASP A 25 -6.09 3.06 9.59
C ASP A 25 -4.81 3.27 8.79
N LEU A 26 -4.97 3.92 7.63
CA LEU A 26 -3.88 4.08 6.67
C LEU A 26 -2.74 4.93 7.24
N ARG A 27 -3.07 6.05 7.91
CA ARG A 27 -2.04 6.93 8.48
C ARG A 27 -1.19 6.20 9.51
N LYS A 28 -1.85 5.49 10.40
CA LYS A 28 -1.16 4.73 11.44
C LYS A 28 -0.27 3.65 10.82
N ARG A 29 -0.80 2.93 9.83
CA ARG A 29 -0.05 1.85 9.20
C ARG A 29 1.18 2.37 8.45
N VAL A 30 1.05 3.48 7.74
CA VAL A 30 2.19 4.08 7.04
C VAL A 30 3.22 4.59 8.04
N TYR A 31 2.78 5.20 9.14
CA TYR A 31 3.68 5.60 10.21
C TYR A 31 4.46 4.42 10.77
N GLU A 32 3.77 3.29 10.98
CA GLU A 32 4.40 2.08 11.49
C GLU A 32 5.45 1.55 10.51
N HIS A 33 5.17 1.58 9.22
CA HIS A 33 6.15 1.16 8.20
C HIS A 33 7.36 2.10 8.18
N LYS A 34 7.12 3.41 8.21
CA LYS A 34 8.21 4.40 8.15
C LYS A 34 9.13 4.31 9.36
N ASN A 35 8.60 3.94 10.51
CA ASN A 35 9.36 3.83 11.75
C ASN A 35 9.80 2.39 12.03
N LYS A 36 9.62 1.49 11.07
CA LYS A 36 10.03 0.07 11.15
C LYS A 36 9.47 -0.64 12.37
N LEU A 37 8.26 -0.27 12.76
CA LEU A 37 7.56 -0.89 13.89
C LEU A 37 6.95 -2.25 13.50
N ILE A 38 6.73 -2.46 12.20
CA ILE A 38 6.27 -3.73 11.67
C ILE A 38 7.51 -4.49 11.22
N LYS A 39 7.83 -5.57 11.94
CA LYS A 39 9.01 -6.37 11.64
C LYS A 39 8.75 -7.28 10.45
N GLY A 40 9.80 -7.54 9.68
CA GLY A 40 9.75 -8.48 8.57
C GLY A 40 10.16 -7.83 7.25
N PHE A 41 9.48 -8.22 6.17
CA PHE A 41 9.85 -7.84 4.81
C PHE A 41 9.97 -6.33 4.63
N THR A 42 8.95 -5.57 5.04
CA THR A 42 8.93 -4.13 4.79
C THR A 42 10.03 -3.38 5.55
N SER A 43 10.29 -3.77 6.79
CA SER A 43 11.37 -3.13 7.56
C SER A 43 12.75 -3.51 7.04
N ARG A 44 12.91 -4.75 6.58
CA ARG A 44 14.18 -5.24 6.06
C ARG A 44 14.58 -4.51 4.77
N TYR A 45 13.63 -4.25 3.89
CA TYR A 45 13.91 -3.68 2.57
C TYR A 45 13.54 -2.21 2.45
N ASN A 46 13.28 -1.54 3.58
CA ASN A 46 12.93 -0.11 3.62
C ASN A 46 11.73 0.23 2.73
N VAL A 47 10.70 -0.61 2.79
CA VAL A 47 9.49 -0.44 1.99
C VAL A 47 8.53 0.41 2.81
N ASP A 48 8.53 1.73 2.55
CA ASP A 48 7.82 2.68 3.41
C ASP A 48 7.24 3.88 2.66
N LYS A 49 7.33 3.90 1.34
CA LYS A 49 6.79 5.00 0.53
C LYS A 49 5.41 4.59 0.02
N LEU A 50 4.39 5.36 0.39
CA LEU A 50 3.00 5.07 -0.04
C LEU A 50 2.79 5.57 -1.46
N VAL A 51 2.52 4.65 -2.40
CA VAL A 51 2.35 5.01 -3.81
C VAL A 51 0.95 4.75 -4.36
N PHE A 52 0.14 4.00 -3.62
CA PHE A 52 -1.23 3.71 -4.04
C PHE A 52 -2.08 3.38 -2.82
N TYR A 53 -3.34 3.81 -2.82
CA TYR A 53 -4.33 3.29 -1.90
C TYR A 53 -5.72 3.35 -2.52
N ASP A 54 -6.59 2.47 -2.05
CA ASP A 54 -7.97 2.38 -2.47
C ASP A 54 -8.82 2.23 -1.21
N VAL A 55 -10.01 2.83 -1.22
CA VAL A 55 -10.89 2.83 -0.05
C VAL A 55 -12.01 1.82 -0.27
N CYS A 56 -12.22 0.96 0.71
CA CYS A 56 -13.29 -0.04 0.69
C CYS A 56 -14.21 0.17 1.88
N GLU A 57 -15.50 -0.07 1.69
CA GLU A 57 -16.48 0.15 2.74
C GLU A 57 -16.54 -0.98 3.77
N ASP A 58 -16.10 -2.17 3.39
CA ASP A 58 -16.12 -3.33 4.28
C ASP A 58 -14.82 -4.12 4.18
N ILE A 59 -14.55 -4.88 5.25
CA ILE A 59 -13.30 -5.62 5.38
C ILE A 59 -13.19 -6.75 4.36
N GLU A 60 -14.29 -7.38 4.02
CA GLU A 60 -14.27 -8.50 3.08
C GLU A 60 -13.87 -8.05 1.69
N SER A 61 -14.43 -6.93 1.23
CA SER A 61 -14.06 -6.34 -0.05
C SER A 61 -12.59 -5.93 -0.07
N ALA A 62 -12.11 -5.37 1.03
CA ALA A 62 -10.72 -4.94 1.14
C ALA A 62 -9.77 -6.14 1.07
N ILE A 63 -10.06 -7.21 1.79
CA ILE A 63 -9.23 -8.41 1.77
C ILE A 63 -9.23 -9.04 0.38
N LEU A 64 -10.40 -9.11 -0.25
CA LEU A 64 -10.51 -9.66 -1.60
C LEU A 64 -9.67 -8.85 -2.60
N ARG A 65 -9.76 -7.54 -2.52
CA ARG A 65 -8.99 -6.64 -3.38
C ARG A 65 -7.49 -6.81 -3.16
N GLU A 66 -7.07 -6.90 -1.91
CA GLU A 66 -5.66 -7.11 -1.56
C GLU A 66 -5.14 -8.41 -2.19
N LYS A 67 -5.91 -9.49 -2.06
CA LYS A 67 -5.52 -10.78 -2.62
C LYS A 67 -5.45 -10.73 -4.14
N GLN A 68 -6.38 -10.06 -4.80
CA GLN A 68 -6.36 -9.88 -6.24
C GLN A 68 -5.09 -9.18 -6.68
N ILE A 69 -4.76 -8.05 -6.07
CA ILE A 69 -3.58 -7.28 -6.41
C ILE A 69 -2.31 -8.07 -6.17
N LYS A 70 -2.23 -8.79 -5.06
CA LYS A 70 -1.07 -9.62 -4.74
C LYS A 70 -0.82 -10.69 -5.81
N GLY A 71 -1.88 -11.20 -6.43
CA GLY A 71 -1.76 -12.22 -7.46
C GLY A 71 -1.41 -11.69 -8.85
N TRP A 72 -1.40 -10.38 -9.04
CA TRP A 72 -1.12 -9.77 -10.34
C TRP A 72 0.36 -9.81 -10.68
N LEU A 73 0.67 -9.82 -11.97
CA LEU A 73 2.02 -9.58 -12.46
C LEU A 73 2.46 -8.17 -12.10
N ARG A 74 3.75 -7.97 -11.96
CA ARG A 74 4.33 -6.69 -11.57
C ARG A 74 3.87 -5.55 -12.49
N ARG A 75 3.86 -5.76 -13.80
CA ARG A 75 3.45 -4.72 -14.76
C ARG A 75 2.03 -4.24 -14.52
N LYS A 76 1.14 -5.12 -14.07
CA LYS A 76 -0.24 -4.74 -13.78
C LYS A 76 -0.33 -3.94 -12.50
N LYS A 77 0.48 -4.26 -11.51
CA LYS A 77 0.58 -3.47 -10.28
C LYS A 77 1.12 -2.07 -10.58
N ILE A 78 2.12 -1.99 -11.44
CA ILE A 78 2.69 -0.70 -11.87
C ILE A 78 1.62 0.13 -12.58
N ALA A 79 0.86 -0.47 -13.48
CA ALA A 79 -0.20 0.24 -14.18
C ALA A 79 -1.25 0.78 -13.21
N LEU A 80 -1.61 0.00 -12.20
CA LEU A 80 -2.54 0.45 -11.17
C LEU A 80 -1.98 1.64 -10.38
N ILE A 81 -0.73 1.57 -9.96
CA ILE A 81 -0.07 2.66 -9.25
C ILE A 81 -0.08 3.93 -10.12
N GLU A 82 0.33 3.80 -11.36
CA GLU A 82 0.47 4.94 -12.25
C GLU A 82 -0.86 5.54 -12.70
N SER A 83 -1.95 4.78 -12.62
CA SER A 83 -3.28 5.31 -12.89
C SER A 83 -3.69 6.39 -11.88
N MET A 84 -3.15 6.32 -10.66
CA MET A 84 -3.41 7.27 -9.58
C MET A 84 -2.21 8.21 -9.37
N ASN A 85 -1.01 7.69 -9.53
CA ASN A 85 0.22 8.36 -9.10
C ASN A 85 1.34 8.12 -10.12
N PRO A 86 1.25 8.76 -11.30
CA PRO A 86 2.20 8.49 -12.39
C PRO A 86 3.65 8.81 -12.03
N GLU A 87 3.87 9.70 -11.07
CA GLU A 87 5.23 10.10 -10.68
C GLU A 87 5.76 9.32 -9.48
N TRP A 88 4.96 8.38 -8.95
CA TRP A 88 5.37 7.57 -7.79
C TRP A 88 5.74 8.41 -6.57
N ARG A 89 4.98 9.48 -6.35
CA ARG A 89 5.20 10.32 -5.18
C ARG A 89 4.75 9.60 -3.91
N ASP A 90 5.35 9.97 -2.79
CA ASP A 90 4.91 9.47 -1.50
C ASP A 90 3.61 10.17 -1.10
N LEU A 91 2.49 9.48 -1.26
CA LEU A 91 1.16 10.03 -1.01
C LEU A 91 0.92 10.33 0.47
N SER A 92 1.74 9.80 1.37
CA SER A 92 1.60 10.06 2.80
C SER A 92 2.06 11.47 3.17
N LEU A 93 2.75 12.16 2.27
CA LEU A 93 3.23 13.53 2.48
C LEU A 93 2.26 14.58 1.95
N GLU A 94 1.16 14.16 1.36
CA GLU A 94 0.17 15.06 0.77
C GLU A 94 -1.02 15.32 1.65
#